data_33cedcb4371d1800b52e7cc519d2d564
#
_entry.id   33cedcb4371d1800b52e7cc519d2d564
#
_cell.length_a   1.000
_cell.length_b   1.000
_cell.length_c   1.000
_cell.angle_alpha   90.00
_cell.angle_beta   90.00
_cell.angle_gamma   90.00
#
_symmetry.space_group_name_H-M   'P 1'
#
loop_
_entity.id
_entity.type
_entity.pdbx_description
1 polymer ?
#
loop_
_entity_poly.entity_id
_entity_poly.type
_entity_poly.pdbx_seq_one_letter_code
_entity_poly.pdbx_strand_id
1 'polypeptide(L)'
;NEHFGKAENILAPGKAKNMGDGWETRRRRSKGFDWLILNCIDGIELKNIEISTHHFKGNFPSYCSLQAAYFPTLKISKLIVKSSIKWKYLLKNSKLSAHKTHIFKNLTMKKNKINHIKINIFPDGGISRFRVYGKAI
;
A
#
# COMPACT_ATOMS: atom_id res chain seq x y z
N ASN A 1 -9.46 2.44 -6.53
CA ASN A 1 -9.79 2.91 -7.87
C ASN A 1 -8.51 3.16 -8.68
N GLU A 2 -8.60 3.12 -9.99
CA GLU A 2 -7.52 3.39 -10.92
C GLU A 2 -8.01 4.43 -11.92
N HIS A 3 -7.46 5.65 -11.86
CA HIS A 3 -7.94 6.71 -12.75
C HIS A 3 -6.91 7.06 -13.83
N PHE A 4 -5.69 7.39 -13.42
CA PHE A 4 -4.62 7.78 -14.35
C PHE A 4 -3.50 6.74 -14.45
N GLY A 5 -3.41 5.82 -13.52
CA GLY A 5 -2.42 4.76 -13.50
C GLY A 5 -2.97 3.53 -12.81
N LYS A 6 -2.55 2.35 -13.28
CA LYS A 6 -3.00 1.07 -12.74
C LYS A 6 -2.31 0.76 -11.41
N ALA A 7 -3.05 0.16 -10.47
CA ALA A 7 -2.53 -0.20 -9.16
C ALA A 7 -1.28 -1.09 -9.25
N GLU A 8 -1.25 -2.05 -10.18
CA GLU A 8 -0.11 -2.96 -10.33
C GLU A 8 1.20 -2.26 -10.66
N ASN A 9 1.16 -1.04 -11.19
CA ASN A 9 2.37 -0.28 -11.53
C ASN A 9 3.29 -0.08 -10.32
N ILE A 10 2.76 0.00 -9.11
CA ILE A 10 3.56 0.24 -7.92
C ILE A 10 4.52 -0.91 -7.59
N LEU A 11 4.30 -2.08 -8.17
CA LEU A 11 5.15 -3.25 -8.01
C LEU A 11 6.20 -3.39 -9.11
N ALA A 12 6.19 -2.54 -10.13
CA ALA A 12 7.15 -2.61 -11.22
C ALA A 12 8.58 -2.37 -10.69
N PRO A 13 9.60 -3.00 -11.32
CA PRO A 13 10.99 -2.82 -10.89
C PRO A 13 11.49 -1.41 -11.18
N GLY A 14 12.48 -0.99 -10.40
CA GLY A 14 13.14 0.30 -10.59
C GLY A 14 12.28 1.49 -10.18
N LYS A 15 12.80 2.68 -10.45
CA LYS A 15 12.09 3.94 -10.17
C LYS A 15 11.04 4.20 -11.25
N ALA A 16 9.96 4.86 -10.86
CA ALA A 16 8.94 5.30 -11.80
C ALA A 16 9.52 6.35 -12.75
N LYS A 17 9.18 6.26 -14.01
CA LYS A 17 9.66 7.19 -15.05
C LYS A 17 8.87 8.50 -15.05
N ASN A 18 7.60 8.43 -14.69
CA ASN A 18 6.67 9.55 -14.67
C ASN A 18 5.43 9.18 -13.84
N MET A 19 4.45 10.09 -13.75
CA MET A 19 3.21 9.83 -13.01
C MET A 19 2.42 8.65 -13.58
N GLY A 20 2.41 8.48 -14.89
CA GLY A 20 1.70 7.38 -15.54
C GLY A 20 2.26 6.00 -15.22
N ASP A 21 3.48 5.93 -14.71
CA ASP A 21 4.16 4.71 -14.28
C ASP A 21 3.90 4.37 -12.80
N GLY A 22 2.90 4.99 -12.20
CA GLY A 22 2.45 4.73 -10.83
C GLY A 22 0.99 4.39 -10.76
N TRP A 23 0.45 4.37 -9.55
CA TRP A 23 -0.98 4.23 -9.28
C TRP A 23 -1.52 5.57 -8.82
N GLU A 24 -2.46 6.10 -9.59
CA GLU A 24 -3.10 7.37 -9.24
C GLU A 24 -4.61 7.21 -9.24
N THR A 25 -5.24 7.60 -8.15
CA THR A 25 -6.69 7.55 -7.98
C THR A 25 -7.32 8.89 -8.37
N ARG A 26 -8.62 8.86 -8.64
CA ARG A 26 -9.39 10.06 -8.93
C ARG A 26 -9.46 10.96 -7.70
N ARG A 27 -9.39 12.28 -7.91
CA ARG A 27 -9.59 13.24 -6.82
C ARG A 27 -10.94 13.00 -6.15
N ARG A 28 -10.89 12.82 -4.85
CA ARG A 28 -12.08 12.55 -4.03
C ARG A 28 -12.67 13.87 -3.54
N ARG A 29 -13.94 14.09 -3.88
CA ARG A 29 -14.68 15.29 -3.45
C ARG A 29 -15.64 15.00 -2.30
N SER A 30 -15.73 13.76 -1.87
CA SER A 30 -16.54 13.30 -0.75
C SER A 30 -15.63 12.69 0.33
N LYS A 31 -16.20 12.37 1.49
CA LYS A 31 -15.48 11.66 2.55
C LYS A 31 -15.07 10.26 2.07
N GLY A 32 -13.94 9.78 2.56
CA GLY A 32 -13.47 8.43 2.28
C GLY A 32 -11.99 8.38 1.96
N PHE A 33 -11.57 7.24 1.47
CA PHE A 33 -10.18 6.96 1.14
C PHE A 33 -10.12 5.89 0.06
N ASP A 34 -8.96 5.76 -0.56
CA ASP A 34 -8.71 4.71 -1.53
C ASP A 34 -7.79 3.65 -0.92
N TRP A 35 -7.89 2.44 -1.39
CA TRP A 35 -7.12 1.33 -0.86
C TRP A 35 -6.85 0.29 -1.94
N LEU A 36 -5.82 -0.52 -1.70
CA LEU A 36 -5.56 -1.74 -2.47
C LEU A 36 -4.98 -2.82 -1.56
N ILE A 37 -5.10 -4.06 -1.98
CA ILE A 37 -4.62 -5.22 -1.23
C ILE A 37 -3.55 -5.93 -2.06
N LEU A 38 -2.41 -6.20 -1.43
CA LEU A 38 -1.32 -6.96 -2.02
C LEU A 38 -1.24 -8.35 -1.39
N ASN A 39 -0.96 -9.35 -2.22
CA ASN A 39 -0.70 -10.71 -1.76
C ASN A 39 0.81 -10.99 -1.78
N CYS A 40 1.34 -11.39 -0.64
CA CYS A 40 2.71 -11.89 -0.50
C CYS A 40 2.64 -13.42 -0.50
N ILE A 41 2.98 -14.04 -1.60
CA ILE A 41 2.65 -15.44 -1.93
C ILE A 41 2.96 -16.44 -0.81
N ASP A 42 4.16 -16.41 -0.26
CA ASP A 42 4.59 -17.44 0.70
C ASP A 42 4.58 -16.98 2.16
N GLY A 43 4.05 -15.80 2.40
CA GLY A 43 4.14 -15.19 3.72
C GLY A 43 5.53 -14.61 3.99
N ILE A 44 5.59 -13.56 4.76
CA ILE A 44 6.83 -12.89 5.10
C ILE A 44 6.84 -12.43 6.56
N GLU A 45 8.05 -12.33 7.09
CA GLU A 45 8.33 -11.63 8.33
C GLU A 45 8.95 -10.28 7.94
N LEU A 46 8.30 -9.19 8.32
CA LEU A 46 8.63 -7.86 7.84
C LEU A 46 9.89 -7.28 8.46
N LYS A 47 10.68 -6.59 7.63
CA LYS A 47 11.79 -5.74 8.08
C LYS A 47 11.39 -4.27 7.97
N ASN A 48 11.07 -3.81 6.77
CA ASN A 48 10.61 -2.43 6.53
C ASN A 48 9.77 -2.36 5.26
N ILE A 49 9.09 -1.23 5.10
CA ILE A 49 8.28 -0.93 3.93
C ILE A 49 8.70 0.42 3.37
N GLU A 50 8.76 0.52 2.05
CA GLU A 50 9.00 1.77 1.35
C GLU A 50 7.79 2.16 0.53
N ILE A 51 7.39 3.42 0.63
CA ILE A 51 6.31 4.02 -0.16
C ILE A 51 6.86 5.25 -0.85
N SER A 52 6.85 5.24 -2.19
CA SER A 52 7.37 6.34 -2.99
C SER A 52 6.24 7.13 -3.62
N THR A 53 6.35 8.46 -3.54
CA THR A 53 5.47 9.41 -4.22
C THR A 53 6.20 10.14 -5.35
N HIS A 54 7.30 9.58 -5.87
CA HIS A 54 8.05 10.19 -6.97
C HIS A 54 7.13 10.59 -8.12
N HIS A 55 7.33 11.79 -8.64
CA HIS A 55 6.54 12.45 -9.68
C HIS A 55 5.18 12.99 -9.21
N PHE A 56 4.70 12.62 -8.04
CA PHE A 56 3.46 13.17 -7.48
C PHE A 56 3.81 14.37 -6.60
N LYS A 57 3.80 15.56 -7.18
CA LYS A 57 4.24 16.80 -6.52
C LYS A 57 3.09 17.58 -5.88
N GLY A 58 1.90 17.53 -6.49
CA GLY A 58 0.70 18.18 -5.95
C GLY A 58 -0.40 17.20 -5.60
N ASN A 59 -0.41 16.06 -6.25
CA ASN A 59 -1.46 15.04 -6.18
C ASN A 59 -0.99 13.76 -5.45
N PHE A 60 -0.21 13.92 -4.40
CA PHE A 60 0.17 12.82 -3.51
C PHE A 60 -0.81 12.71 -2.35
N PRO A 61 -0.98 11.52 -1.76
CA PRO A 61 -1.84 11.37 -0.59
C PRO A 61 -1.27 12.14 0.61
N SER A 62 -2.15 12.73 1.41
CA SER A 62 -1.74 13.45 2.61
C SER A 62 -1.11 12.51 3.64
N TYR A 63 -1.68 11.32 3.78
CA TYR A 63 -1.15 10.29 4.65
C TYR A 63 -1.62 8.91 4.21
N CYS A 64 -1.01 7.89 4.79
CA CYS A 64 -1.35 6.49 4.54
C CYS A 64 -1.43 5.71 5.85
N SER A 65 -2.04 4.55 5.77
CA SER A 65 -1.95 3.52 6.81
C SER A 65 -1.82 2.16 6.16
N LEU A 66 -1.27 1.21 6.89
CA LEU A 66 -1.06 -0.16 6.41
C LEU A 66 -1.70 -1.13 7.37
N GLN A 67 -2.43 -2.09 6.83
CA GLN A 67 -3.03 -3.18 7.58
C GLN A 67 -2.55 -4.51 7.01
N ALA A 68 -2.53 -5.54 7.83
CA ALA A 68 -2.05 -6.85 7.41
C ALA A 68 -2.94 -7.96 7.93
N ALA A 69 -2.85 -9.10 7.23
CA ALA A 69 -3.56 -10.32 7.61
C ALA A 69 -2.82 -11.55 7.08
N TYR A 70 -3.11 -12.71 7.64
CA TYR A 70 -2.64 -14.00 7.16
C TYR A 70 -3.83 -14.90 6.86
N PHE A 71 -3.97 -15.27 5.59
CA PHE A 71 -5.02 -16.17 5.11
C PHE A 71 -4.42 -17.18 4.15
N PRO A 72 -4.15 -18.41 4.59
CA PRO A 72 -3.44 -19.38 3.75
C PRO A 72 -4.21 -19.86 2.52
N THR A 73 -5.53 -19.82 2.55
CA THR A 73 -6.36 -20.44 1.50
C THR A 73 -7.40 -19.52 0.87
N LEU A 74 -7.54 -18.28 1.34
CA LEU A 74 -8.59 -17.38 0.87
C LEU A 74 -8.17 -16.61 -0.38
N LYS A 75 -9.03 -16.61 -1.41
CA LYS A 75 -8.84 -15.75 -2.58
C LYS A 75 -9.08 -14.30 -2.19
N ILE A 76 -8.27 -13.39 -2.74
CA ILE A 76 -8.31 -11.96 -2.41
C ILE A 76 -9.70 -11.33 -2.62
N SER A 77 -10.45 -11.78 -3.64
CA SER A 77 -11.81 -11.31 -3.89
C SER A 77 -12.77 -11.60 -2.73
N LYS A 78 -12.56 -12.71 -2.02
CA LYS A 78 -13.33 -13.03 -0.82
C LYS A 78 -12.94 -12.18 0.37
N LEU A 79 -11.69 -11.71 0.43
CA LEU A 79 -11.23 -10.79 1.48
C LEU A 79 -11.93 -9.43 1.38
N ILE A 80 -12.21 -8.96 0.19
CA ILE A 80 -12.83 -7.66 -0.04
C ILE A 80 -14.29 -7.65 0.43
N VAL A 81 -15.02 -8.73 0.21
CA VAL A 81 -16.46 -8.80 0.51
C VAL A 81 -16.78 -9.31 1.92
N LYS A 82 -15.82 -9.88 2.64
CA LYS A 82 -16.05 -10.37 4.00
C LYS A 82 -15.76 -9.30 5.04
N SER A 83 -16.80 -8.68 5.57
CA SER A 83 -16.69 -7.72 6.68
C SER A 83 -16.15 -8.33 7.98
N SER A 84 -16.17 -9.65 8.10
CA SER A 84 -15.64 -10.38 9.28
C SER A 84 -14.11 -10.46 9.33
N ILE A 85 -13.41 -10.04 8.28
CA ILE A 85 -11.96 -10.10 8.25
C ILE A 85 -11.38 -9.01 9.14
N LYS A 86 -10.59 -9.44 10.11
CA LYS A 86 -9.92 -8.52 11.03
C LYS A 86 -8.55 -8.15 10.49
N TRP A 87 -8.48 -7.00 9.86
CA TRP A 87 -7.22 -6.39 9.48
C TRP A 87 -6.56 -5.79 10.71
N LYS A 88 -5.29 -6.08 10.92
CA LYS A 88 -4.51 -5.49 12.01
C LYS A 88 -3.56 -4.45 11.44
N TYR A 89 -3.37 -3.34 12.15
CA TYR A 89 -2.48 -2.28 11.68
C TYR A 89 -1.02 -2.67 11.77
N LEU A 90 -0.31 -2.52 10.66
CA LEU A 90 1.15 -2.54 10.60
C LEU A 90 1.71 -1.14 10.85
N LEU A 91 1.05 -0.14 10.31
CA LEU A 91 1.42 1.25 10.38
C LEU A 91 0.15 2.07 10.46
N LYS A 92 0.00 2.83 11.55
CA LYS A 92 -1.12 3.77 11.69
C LYS A 92 -0.84 5.01 10.83
N ASN A 93 -1.79 5.91 10.76
CA ASN A 93 -1.72 7.10 9.91
C ASN A 93 -0.35 7.76 9.95
N SER A 94 0.31 7.77 8.80
CA SER A 94 1.65 8.33 8.62
C SER A 94 1.64 9.31 7.46
N LYS A 95 2.20 10.49 7.72
CA LYS A 95 2.23 11.58 6.74
C LYS A 95 3.10 11.21 5.55
N LEU A 96 2.63 11.54 4.36
CA LEU A 96 3.40 11.45 3.12
C LEU A 96 3.78 12.85 2.66
N SER A 97 4.89 12.92 1.92
CA SER A 97 5.38 14.16 1.30
C SER A 97 5.45 13.99 -0.21
N ALA A 98 5.50 15.12 -0.91
CA ALA A 98 5.58 15.14 -2.37
C ALA A 98 6.91 14.59 -2.87
N HIS A 99 6.87 13.85 -3.96
CA HIS A 99 8.07 13.47 -4.75
C HIS A 99 9.20 12.90 -3.89
N LYS A 100 8.88 11.87 -3.09
CA LYS A 100 9.81 11.35 -2.07
C LYS A 100 9.62 9.85 -1.84
N THR A 101 10.69 9.17 -1.48
CA THR A 101 10.62 7.80 -0.95
C THR A 101 10.56 7.83 0.57
N HIS A 102 9.54 7.22 1.12
CA HIS A 102 9.33 7.11 2.57
C HIS A 102 9.69 5.71 3.03
N ILE A 103 10.54 5.61 4.05
CA ILE A 103 10.96 4.32 4.60
C ILE A 103 10.36 4.18 6.00
N PHE A 104 9.54 3.16 6.19
CA PHE A 104 8.87 2.87 7.45
C PHE A 104 9.51 1.65 8.11
N LYS A 105 10.23 1.87 9.19
CA LYS A 105 10.91 0.83 9.96
C LYS A 105 10.18 0.46 11.25
N ASN A 106 9.44 1.40 11.83
CA ASN A 106 8.70 1.21 13.07
C ASN A 106 7.32 0.61 12.80
N LEU A 107 7.33 -0.61 12.30
CA LEU A 107 6.11 -1.36 12.02
C LEU A 107 5.73 -2.21 13.23
N THR A 108 4.43 -2.31 13.47
CA THR A 108 3.91 -3.30 14.42
C THR A 108 3.87 -4.68 13.74
N MET A 109 3.77 -5.74 14.50
CA MET A 109 3.61 -7.09 13.97
C MET A 109 4.77 -7.60 13.10
N LYS A 110 5.98 -7.05 13.22
CA LYS A 110 7.14 -7.49 12.41
C LYS A 110 7.42 -8.99 12.51
N LYS A 111 7.19 -9.56 13.69
CA LYS A 111 7.44 -10.99 13.96
C LYS A 111 6.29 -11.89 13.55
N ASN A 112 5.17 -11.32 13.14
CA ASN A 112 4.01 -12.09 12.74
C ASN A 112 4.12 -12.45 11.26
N LYS A 113 3.75 -13.69 10.95
CA LYS A 113 3.62 -14.12 9.56
C LYS A 113 2.42 -13.42 8.93
N ILE A 114 2.63 -12.79 7.78
CA ILE A 114 1.56 -12.15 7.01
C ILE A 114 1.68 -12.53 5.54
N ASN A 115 0.57 -12.55 4.83
CA ASN A 115 0.58 -12.77 3.39
C ASN A 115 -0.32 -11.79 2.62
N HIS A 116 -0.97 -10.88 3.32
CA HIS A 116 -1.76 -9.81 2.70
C HIS A 116 -1.47 -8.49 3.39
N ILE A 117 -1.29 -7.45 2.58
CA ILE A 117 -1.10 -6.08 3.05
C ILE A 117 -2.14 -5.21 2.38
N LYS A 118 -2.89 -4.46 3.17
CA LYS A 118 -3.83 -3.46 2.68
C LYS A 118 -3.21 -2.09 2.85
N ILE A 119 -3.10 -1.36 1.74
CA ILE A 119 -2.58 0.00 1.71
C ILE A 119 -3.78 0.93 1.64
N ASN A 120 -3.89 1.83 2.62
CA ASN A 120 -4.92 2.86 2.64
C ASN A 120 -4.25 4.21 2.37
N ILE A 121 -4.78 4.98 1.44
CA ILE A 121 -4.29 6.34 1.15
C ILE A 121 -5.42 7.34 1.37
N PHE A 122 -5.08 8.50 1.90
CA PHE A 122 -6.05 9.50 2.34
C PHE A 122 -5.69 10.89 1.81
N PRO A 123 -6.61 11.62 1.22
CA PRO A 123 -7.94 11.16 0.78
C PRO A 123 -7.89 10.42 -0.55
N ASP A 124 -6.88 10.70 -1.38
CA ASP A 124 -6.67 10.21 -2.74
C ASP A 124 -5.23 10.52 -3.15
N GLY A 125 -4.87 10.25 -4.39
CA GLY A 125 -3.61 10.69 -4.98
C GLY A 125 -2.81 9.57 -5.61
N GLY A 126 -1.51 9.83 -5.79
CA GLY A 126 -0.62 8.93 -6.50
C GLY A 126 0.49 8.36 -5.63
N ILE A 127 0.74 7.08 -5.85
CA ILE A 127 1.89 6.34 -5.33
C ILE A 127 2.64 5.75 -6.51
N SER A 128 3.94 5.98 -6.59
CA SER A 128 4.74 5.51 -7.73
C SER A 128 5.31 4.12 -7.52
N ARG A 129 5.71 3.76 -6.30
CA ARG A 129 6.27 2.45 -5.98
C ARG A 129 5.96 2.06 -4.53
N PHE A 130 5.83 0.76 -4.34
CA PHE A 130 5.66 0.14 -3.02
C PHE A 130 6.62 -1.03 -2.91
N ARG A 131 7.41 -1.08 -1.84
CA ARG A 131 8.39 -2.13 -1.63
C ARG A 131 8.24 -2.71 -0.23
N VAL A 132 8.26 -4.02 -0.15
CA VAL A 132 8.19 -4.76 1.11
C VAL A 132 9.50 -5.52 1.27
N TYR A 133 10.19 -5.26 2.34
CA TYR A 133 11.45 -5.95 2.67
C TYR A 133 11.26 -6.81 3.91
N GLY A 134 11.70 -8.03 3.82
CA GLY A 134 11.57 -8.98 4.90
C GLY A 134 12.17 -10.32 4.55
N LYS A 135 11.90 -11.29 5.40
CA LYS A 135 12.37 -12.66 5.25
C LYS A 135 11.18 -13.56 4.89
N ALA A 136 11.33 -14.36 3.85
CA ALA A 136 10.32 -15.37 3.53
C ALA A 136 10.29 -16.45 4.62
N ILE A 137 9.10 -16.87 4.92
CA ILE A 137 8.90 -17.89 5.95
C ILE A 137 8.44 -19.19 5.29
#